data_d2eda80b3efe4bc68945c93bcb6d1057
#
_entry.id   d2eda80b3efe4bc68945c93bcb6d1057
#
_cell.length_a   1.000
_cell.length_b   1.000
_cell.length_c   1.000
_cell.angle_alpha   90.00
_cell.angle_beta   90.00
_cell.angle_gamma   90.00
#
_symmetry.space_group_name_H-M   'P 1'
#
loop_
_entity.id
_entity.type
_entity.pdbx_description
1 polymer ?
#
loop_
_entity_poly.entity_id
_entity_poly.type
_entity_poly.pdbx_seq_one_letter_code
_entity_poly.pdbx_strand_id
1 'polypeptide(L)'
;MWDLRRILSWVRSQGGVKIGVFGLSLGGYNTALLSCVDDGLACAIPGIPATDFTRLFWRHGPPLELRYAEHLGLSRDMSSEIMQVVSPLVLRPQVPHGGRAIFAAVADRLVPAEQVRDLWRHWARPRIVWYQGGHVTFRWHRAVRELIETTLAGAGLTR
;
A
#
# COMPACT_ATOMS: atom_id res chain seq x y z
N MET A 1 -10.32 6.50 -4.42
CA MET A 1 -11.11 5.70 -3.43
C MET A 1 -12.58 5.52 -3.80
N TRP A 2 -13.28 6.56 -4.24
CA TRP A 2 -14.69 6.46 -4.62
C TRP A 2 -14.97 5.35 -5.65
N ASP A 3 -14.25 5.35 -6.78
CA ASP A 3 -14.46 4.36 -7.85
C ASP A 3 -14.14 2.93 -7.40
N LEU A 4 -13.07 2.73 -6.63
CA LEU A 4 -12.75 1.42 -6.07
C LEU A 4 -13.86 0.89 -5.17
N ARG A 5 -14.45 1.72 -4.32
CA ARG A 5 -15.58 1.32 -3.48
C ARG A 5 -16.83 1.01 -4.30
N ARG A 6 -17.09 1.74 -5.37
CA ARG A 6 -18.19 1.42 -6.30
C ARG A 6 -17.98 0.07 -6.98
N ILE A 7 -16.75 -0.22 -7.44
CA ILE A 7 -16.40 -1.53 -8.00
C ILE A 7 -16.63 -2.63 -6.97
N LEU A 8 -16.20 -2.45 -5.73
CA LEU A 8 -16.43 -3.42 -4.66
C LEU A 8 -17.93 -3.63 -4.40
N SER A 9 -18.73 -2.56 -4.38
CA SER A 9 -20.19 -2.65 -4.21
C SER A 9 -20.82 -3.44 -5.37
N TRP A 10 -20.37 -3.18 -6.60
CA TRP A 10 -20.83 -3.93 -7.77
C TRP A 10 -20.44 -5.42 -7.69
N VAL A 11 -19.19 -5.73 -7.35
CA VAL A 11 -18.74 -7.13 -7.20
C VAL A 11 -19.58 -7.85 -6.13
N ARG A 12 -19.87 -7.20 -5.01
CA ARG A 12 -20.70 -7.76 -3.95
C ARG A 12 -22.14 -8.02 -4.42
N SER A 13 -22.69 -7.18 -5.28
CA SER A 13 -24.03 -7.34 -5.84
C SER A 13 -24.15 -8.55 -6.78
N GLN A 14 -23.04 -9.10 -7.29
CA GLN A 14 -23.02 -10.31 -8.11
C GLN A 14 -23.18 -11.61 -7.28
N GLY A 15 -23.21 -11.52 -5.96
CA GLY A 15 -23.49 -12.60 -5.02
C GLY A 15 -22.26 -13.21 -4.34
N GLY A 16 -22.30 -13.33 -3.04
CA GLY A 16 -21.56 -14.20 -2.12
C GLY A 16 -20.05 -14.43 -2.28
N VAL A 17 -19.36 -13.60 -3.06
CA VAL A 17 -17.92 -13.78 -3.35
C VAL A 17 -17.04 -13.15 -2.29
N LYS A 18 -16.00 -13.86 -1.87
CA LYS A 18 -14.92 -13.28 -1.09
C LYS A 18 -14.09 -12.34 -1.97
N ILE A 19 -13.64 -11.23 -1.43
CA ILE A 19 -12.89 -10.22 -2.16
C ILE A 19 -11.54 -10.01 -1.48
N GLY A 20 -10.48 -10.08 -2.27
CA GLY A 20 -9.14 -9.65 -1.89
C GLY A 20 -8.70 -8.48 -2.76
N VAL A 21 -7.81 -7.66 -2.24
CA VAL A 21 -7.22 -6.54 -3.00
C VAL A 21 -5.71 -6.68 -3.07
N PHE A 22 -5.19 -6.44 -4.27
CA PHE A 22 -3.77 -6.47 -4.56
C PHE A 22 -3.40 -5.26 -5.41
N GLY A 23 -2.27 -4.66 -5.13
CA GLY A 23 -1.79 -3.53 -5.93
C GLY A 23 -0.32 -3.25 -5.72
N LEU A 24 0.29 -2.56 -6.69
CA LEU A 24 1.72 -2.26 -6.73
C LEU A 24 1.96 -0.75 -6.66
N SER A 25 2.97 -0.32 -5.94
CA SER A 25 3.38 1.09 -5.86
C SER A 25 2.22 2.01 -5.45
N LEU A 26 1.73 2.89 -6.32
CA LEU A 26 0.50 3.65 -6.12
C LEU A 26 -0.73 2.74 -5.93
N GLY A 27 -0.81 1.62 -6.65
CA GLY A 27 -1.82 0.58 -6.42
C GLY A 27 -1.66 -0.07 -5.05
N GLY A 28 -0.44 -0.23 -4.56
CA GLY A 28 -0.14 -0.70 -3.21
C GLY A 28 -0.62 0.28 -2.14
N TYR A 29 -0.43 1.58 -2.36
CA TYR A 29 -1.02 2.61 -1.52
C TYR A 29 -2.55 2.53 -1.50
N ASN A 30 -3.18 2.45 -2.68
CA ASN A 30 -4.64 2.33 -2.77
C ASN A 30 -5.15 1.06 -2.09
N THR A 31 -4.43 -0.07 -2.21
CA THR A 31 -4.73 -1.32 -1.51
C THR A 31 -4.68 -1.12 0.01
N ALA A 32 -3.63 -0.49 0.50
CA ALA A 32 -3.48 -0.21 1.92
C ALA A 32 -4.57 0.74 2.44
N LEU A 33 -4.87 1.81 1.71
CA LEU A 33 -5.91 2.76 2.11
C LEU A 33 -7.32 2.12 2.04
N LEU A 34 -7.61 1.35 0.99
CA LEU A 34 -8.90 0.66 0.83
C LEU A 34 -9.13 -0.34 1.97
N SER A 35 -8.09 -1.04 2.42
CA SER A 35 -8.16 -1.94 3.56
C SER A 35 -8.50 -1.26 4.90
N CYS A 36 -8.35 0.06 4.98
CA CYS A 36 -8.70 0.85 6.16
C CYS A 36 -10.15 1.36 6.13
N VAL A 37 -10.76 1.47 4.95
CA VAL A 37 -12.08 2.08 4.75
C VAL A 37 -13.14 1.08 4.26
N ASP A 38 -12.77 -0.19 4.14
CA ASP A 38 -13.65 -1.28 3.73
C ASP A 38 -13.41 -2.51 4.62
N ASP A 39 -14.45 -2.96 5.31
CA ASP A 39 -14.43 -4.06 6.29
C ASP A 39 -14.77 -5.43 5.69
N GLY A 40 -15.20 -5.45 4.42
CA GLY A 40 -15.61 -6.69 3.73
C GLY A 40 -14.51 -7.34 2.89
N LEU A 41 -13.25 -6.98 3.09
CA LEU A 41 -12.11 -7.57 2.37
C LEU A 41 -11.53 -8.78 3.12
N ALA A 42 -11.38 -9.90 2.43
CA ALA A 42 -10.77 -11.12 2.99
C ALA A 42 -9.24 -11.01 3.08
N CYS A 43 -8.60 -10.33 2.13
CA CYS A 43 -7.17 -10.05 2.19
C CYS A 43 -6.79 -8.74 1.49
N ALA A 44 -5.62 -8.21 1.87
CA ALA A 44 -4.98 -7.04 1.25
C ALA A 44 -3.48 -7.29 1.12
N ILE A 45 -2.97 -7.14 -0.11
CA ILE A 45 -1.56 -7.39 -0.45
C ILE A 45 -0.97 -6.16 -1.14
N PRO A 46 -0.61 -5.09 -0.40
CA PRO A 46 0.14 -3.98 -0.96
C PRO A 46 1.58 -4.41 -1.27
N GLY A 47 1.95 -4.34 -2.55
CA GLY A 47 3.31 -4.56 -3.03
C GLY A 47 4.04 -3.25 -3.23
N ILE A 48 5.28 -3.13 -2.72
CA ILE A 48 6.11 -1.91 -2.86
C ILE A 48 5.31 -0.61 -2.65
N PRO A 49 4.47 -0.51 -1.61
CA PRO A 49 3.48 0.56 -1.48
C PRO A 49 4.11 1.92 -1.19
N ALA A 50 3.69 2.93 -1.95
CA ALA A 50 4.04 4.33 -1.73
C ALA A 50 3.16 4.93 -0.61
N THR A 51 3.49 4.71 0.65
CA THR A 51 2.61 5.01 1.79
C THR A 51 2.64 6.45 2.27
N ASP A 52 3.64 7.22 1.89
CA ASP A 52 3.83 8.62 2.30
C ASP A 52 4.25 9.47 1.10
N PHE A 53 3.25 10.11 0.46
CA PHE A 53 3.50 10.96 -0.70
C PHE A 53 4.25 12.25 -0.36
N THR A 54 4.10 12.76 0.85
CA THR A 54 4.86 13.93 1.30
C THR A 54 6.36 13.62 1.27
N ARG A 55 6.78 12.49 1.86
CA ARG A 55 8.18 12.07 1.81
C ARG A 55 8.67 11.85 0.38
N LEU A 56 7.83 11.29 -0.52
CA LEU A 56 8.21 11.08 -1.91
C LEU A 56 8.35 12.42 -2.67
N PHE A 57 7.41 13.34 -2.48
CA PHE A 57 7.47 14.67 -3.09
C PHE A 57 8.76 15.40 -2.67
N TRP A 58 9.02 15.51 -1.37
CA TRP A 58 10.21 16.20 -0.85
C TRP A 58 11.53 15.48 -1.14
N ARG A 59 11.47 14.17 -1.49
CA ARG A 59 12.66 13.40 -1.89
C ARG A 59 12.97 13.50 -3.38
N HIS A 60 11.94 13.50 -4.23
CA HIS A 60 12.07 13.35 -5.67
C HIS A 60 11.69 14.59 -6.46
N GLY A 61 11.06 15.58 -5.81
CA GLY A 61 10.66 16.81 -6.45
C GLY A 61 11.87 17.56 -7.00
N PRO A 62 11.76 18.18 -8.19
CA PRO A 62 12.81 19.02 -8.73
C PRO A 62 13.14 20.17 -7.76
N PRO A 63 14.43 20.51 -7.57
CA PRO A 63 14.83 21.52 -6.58
C PRO A 63 14.16 22.90 -6.77
N LEU A 64 13.84 23.26 -8.02
CA LEU A 64 13.14 24.51 -8.31
C LEU A 64 11.69 24.49 -7.83
N GLU A 65 10.99 23.37 -8.04
CA GLU A 65 9.60 23.19 -7.61
C GLU A 65 9.50 23.13 -6.09
N LEU A 66 10.45 22.48 -5.42
CA LEU A 66 10.49 22.44 -3.96
C LEU A 66 10.69 23.83 -3.37
N ARG A 67 11.65 24.62 -3.92
CA ARG A 67 11.85 26.01 -3.49
C ARG A 67 10.63 26.89 -3.77
N TYR A 68 9.94 26.69 -4.89
CA TYR A 68 8.73 27.41 -5.20
C TYR A 68 7.59 27.06 -4.23
N ALA A 69 7.43 25.77 -3.91
CA ALA A 69 6.47 25.32 -2.90
C ALA A 69 6.74 25.96 -1.53
N GLU A 70 8.01 25.98 -1.10
CA GLU A 70 8.42 26.65 0.15
C GLU A 70 8.15 28.16 0.11
N HIS A 71 8.42 28.83 -1.02
CA HIS A 71 8.12 30.25 -1.20
C HIS A 71 6.62 30.55 -1.09
N LEU A 72 5.77 29.61 -1.52
CA LEU A 72 4.32 29.71 -1.36
C LEU A 72 3.83 29.30 0.05
N GLY A 73 4.74 29.05 0.98
CA GLY A 73 4.41 28.67 2.35
C GLY A 73 4.10 27.19 2.57
N LEU A 74 4.27 26.34 1.56
CA LEU A 74 4.10 24.92 1.70
C LEU A 74 5.33 24.29 2.36
N SER A 75 5.29 24.08 3.67
CA SER A 75 6.34 23.35 4.37
C SER A 75 6.12 21.82 4.30
N ARG A 76 7.16 21.06 4.62
CA ARG A 76 7.08 19.61 4.72
C ARG A 76 6.08 19.17 5.79
N ASP A 77 6.07 19.85 6.94
CA ASP A 77 5.19 19.53 8.06
C ASP A 77 3.72 19.80 7.69
N MET A 78 3.43 20.96 7.11
CA MET A 78 2.09 21.29 6.61
C MET A 78 1.61 20.28 5.56
N SER A 79 2.47 19.90 4.60
CA SER A 79 2.15 18.89 3.59
C SER A 79 1.83 17.54 4.24
N SER A 80 2.61 17.15 5.27
CA SER A 80 2.40 15.92 6.01
C SER A 80 1.07 15.91 6.76
N GLU A 81 0.73 17.03 7.39
CA GLU A 81 -0.50 17.22 8.14
C GLU A 81 -1.75 17.12 7.24
N ILE A 82 -1.72 17.79 6.09
CA ILE A 82 -2.80 17.73 5.09
C ILE A 82 -2.97 16.29 4.57
N MET A 83 -1.88 15.58 4.30
CA MET A 83 -1.93 14.22 3.74
C MET A 83 -2.36 13.14 4.75
N GLN A 84 -2.43 13.44 6.04
CA GLN A 84 -2.89 12.48 7.06
C GLN A 84 -4.31 11.95 6.79
N VAL A 85 -5.21 12.78 6.26
CA VAL A 85 -6.61 12.40 5.98
C VAL A 85 -6.74 11.25 4.97
N VAL A 86 -5.73 11.02 4.17
CA VAL A 86 -5.67 9.93 3.18
C VAL A 86 -4.48 9.00 3.42
N SER A 87 -3.89 9.02 4.60
CA SER A 87 -2.70 8.21 4.90
C SER A 87 -3.07 6.83 5.44
N PRO A 88 -2.63 5.72 4.81
CA PRO A 88 -2.79 4.38 5.35
C PRO A 88 -1.94 4.13 6.60
N LEU A 89 -1.09 5.08 7.00
CA LEU A 89 -0.28 5.03 8.23
C LEU A 89 -1.01 5.61 9.45
N VAL A 90 -2.13 6.30 9.24
CA VAL A 90 -2.96 6.88 10.32
C VAL A 90 -4.20 6.02 10.57
N LEU A 91 -4.80 5.50 9.51
CA LEU A 91 -6.02 4.71 9.58
C LEU A 91 -5.71 3.23 9.92
N ARG A 92 -6.57 2.62 10.73
CA ARG A 92 -6.41 1.20 11.08
C ARG A 92 -6.97 0.30 9.99
N PRO A 93 -6.23 -0.76 9.57
CA PRO A 93 -6.75 -1.72 8.60
C PRO A 93 -7.89 -2.54 9.19
N GLN A 94 -8.98 -2.70 8.42
CA GLN A 94 -10.15 -3.50 8.77
C GLN A 94 -9.96 -4.98 8.40
N VAL A 95 -9.10 -5.26 7.41
CA VAL A 95 -8.79 -6.63 6.97
C VAL A 95 -8.20 -7.44 8.14
N PRO A 96 -8.63 -8.70 8.37
CA PRO A 96 -8.06 -9.57 9.41
C PRO A 96 -6.55 -9.69 9.29
N HIS A 97 -5.83 -9.77 10.41
CA HIS A 97 -4.36 -9.80 10.41
C HIS A 97 -3.80 -10.93 9.52
N GLY A 98 -4.39 -12.14 9.55
CA GLY A 98 -3.99 -13.27 8.71
C GLY A 98 -4.19 -13.06 7.20
N GLY A 99 -5.06 -12.11 6.80
CA GLY A 99 -5.30 -11.72 5.41
C GLY A 99 -4.38 -10.59 4.91
N ARG A 100 -3.49 -10.05 5.76
CA ARG A 100 -2.55 -8.99 5.39
C ARG A 100 -1.22 -9.58 5.00
N ALA A 101 -0.67 -9.14 3.87
CA ALA A 101 0.69 -9.48 3.44
C ALA A 101 1.31 -8.32 2.67
N ILE A 102 2.61 -8.15 2.79
CA ILE A 102 3.33 -7.05 2.14
C ILE A 102 4.57 -7.64 1.44
N PHE A 103 5.00 -7.05 0.35
CA PHE A 103 6.33 -7.31 -0.18
C PHE A 103 7.01 -6.01 -0.60
N ALA A 104 8.34 -5.98 -0.47
CA ALA A 104 9.14 -4.79 -0.70
C ALA A 104 10.52 -5.12 -1.23
N ALA A 105 11.06 -4.20 -2.02
CA ALA A 105 12.43 -4.24 -2.50
C ALA A 105 13.38 -3.60 -1.48
N VAL A 106 14.53 -4.23 -1.26
CA VAL A 106 15.56 -3.70 -0.36
C VAL A 106 16.27 -2.48 -0.98
N ALA A 107 16.45 -2.48 -2.30
CA ALA A 107 17.14 -1.44 -3.05
C ALA A 107 16.18 -0.58 -3.91
N ASP A 108 14.96 -0.35 -3.42
CA ASP A 108 13.99 0.50 -4.10
C ASP A 108 14.42 1.98 -4.02
N ARG A 109 14.64 2.59 -5.19
CA ARG A 109 15.00 4.00 -5.28
C ARG A 109 13.80 4.92 -5.46
N LEU A 110 12.65 4.39 -5.89
CA LEU A 110 11.41 5.15 -6.04
C LEU A 110 10.66 5.25 -4.72
N VAL A 111 10.38 4.10 -4.11
CA VAL A 111 9.74 4.03 -2.80
C VAL A 111 10.73 3.47 -1.78
N PRO A 112 11.32 4.31 -0.93
CA PRO A 112 12.26 3.85 0.07
C PRO A 112 11.70 2.76 0.97
N ALA A 113 12.53 1.76 1.29
CA ALA A 113 12.15 0.63 2.12
C ALA A 113 11.58 1.04 3.51
N GLU A 114 11.95 2.24 3.99
CA GLU A 114 11.44 2.81 5.23
C GLU A 114 9.93 3.01 5.19
N GLN A 115 9.36 3.45 4.08
CA GLN A 115 7.91 3.63 3.93
C GLN A 115 7.17 2.30 4.10
N VAL A 116 7.71 1.23 3.53
CA VAL A 116 7.13 -0.11 3.68
C VAL A 116 7.28 -0.63 5.10
N ARG A 117 8.42 -0.35 5.77
CA ARG A 117 8.62 -0.70 7.18
C ARG A 117 7.63 0.01 8.09
N ASP A 118 7.30 1.28 7.80
CA ASP A 118 6.33 2.05 8.57
C ASP A 118 4.93 1.43 8.44
N LEU A 119 4.49 1.08 7.23
CA LEU A 119 3.24 0.37 7.01
C LEU A 119 3.23 -1.00 7.71
N TRP A 120 4.30 -1.76 7.59
CA TRP A 120 4.42 -3.07 8.22
C TRP A 120 4.30 -3.00 9.75
N ARG A 121 4.94 -2.00 10.39
CA ARG A 121 4.81 -1.76 11.84
C ARG A 121 3.39 -1.34 12.20
N HIS A 122 2.82 -0.41 11.44
CA HIS A 122 1.46 0.09 11.65
C HIS A 122 0.42 -1.01 11.52
N TRP A 123 0.63 -1.96 10.62
CA TRP A 123 -0.26 -3.10 10.40
C TRP A 123 -0.05 -4.26 11.39
N ALA A 124 0.68 -4.06 12.48
CA ALA A 124 1.04 -5.04 13.50
C ALA A 124 1.89 -6.20 12.94
N ARG A 125 2.82 -5.88 12.04
CA ARG A 125 3.83 -6.79 11.49
C ARG A 125 3.23 -8.04 10.83
N PRO A 126 2.40 -7.91 9.80
CA PRO A 126 1.90 -9.05 9.04
C PRO A 126 3.03 -9.76 8.30
N ARG A 127 2.68 -10.82 7.57
CA ARG A 127 3.66 -11.50 6.70
C ARG A 127 4.28 -10.52 5.71
N ILE A 128 5.60 -10.55 5.57
CA ILE A 128 6.32 -9.68 4.66
C ILE A 128 7.44 -10.46 3.94
N VAL A 129 7.62 -10.16 2.66
CA VAL A 129 8.78 -10.60 1.88
C VAL A 129 9.62 -9.39 1.48
N TRP A 130 10.87 -9.39 1.91
CA TRP A 130 11.89 -8.46 1.45
C TRP A 130 12.71 -9.14 0.35
N TYR A 131 12.68 -8.60 -0.86
CA TYR A 131 13.45 -9.16 -1.96
C TYR A 131 14.63 -8.26 -2.35
N GLN A 132 15.70 -8.90 -2.84
CA GLN A 132 16.88 -8.19 -3.37
C GLN A 132 16.55 -7.64 -4.75
N GLY A 133 16.60 -6.32 -4.92
CA GLY A 133 16.31 -5.68 -6.19
C GLY A 133 15.64 -4.32 -6.05
N GLY A 134 15.22 -3.75 -7.18
CA GLY A 134 14.56 -2.45 -7.28
C GLY A 134 13.05 -2.58 -7.46
N HIS A 135 12.41 -1.42 -7.71
CA HIS A 135 10.96 -1.25 -7.74
C HIS A 135 10.18 -2.24 -8.61
N VAL A 136 10.72 -2.64 -9.75
CA VAL A 136 10.00 -3.48 -10.74
C VAL A 136 10.45 -4.94 -10.79
N THR A 137 11.45 -5.35 -9.97
CA THR A 137 12.05 -6.67 -10.08
C THR A 137 11.30 -7.77 -9.32
N PHE A 138 10.25 -7.43 -8.56
CA PHE A 138 9.43 -8.37 -7.77
C PHE A 138 8.95 -9.60 -8.55
N ARG A 139 8.68 -9.44 -9.86
CA ARG A 139 8.16 -10.49 -10.76
C ARG A 139 9.07 -11.70 -10.89
N TRP A 140 10.38 -11.52 -10.67
CA TRP A 140 11.38 -12.59 -10.75
C TRP A 140 11.65 -13.28 -9.41
N HIS A 141 11.03 -12.81 -8.32
CA HIS A 141 11.25 -13.36 -6.99
C HIS A 141 10.18 -14.38 -6.61
N ARG A 142 10.58 -15.66 -6.55
CA ARG A 142 9.69 -16.76 -6.19
C ARG A 142 8.99 -16.53 -4.85
N ALA A 143 9.72 -16.03 -3.85
CA ALA A 143 9.18 -15.77 -2.52
C ALA A 143 8.01 -14.76 -2.53
N VAL A 144 8.04 -13.76 -3.45
CA VAL A 144 6.93 -12.81 -3.62
C VAL A 144 5.69 -13.51 -4.16
N ARG A 145 5.86 -14.40 -5.16
CA ARG A 145 4.76 -15.18 -5.72
C ARG A 145 4.14 -16.10 -4.67
N GLU A 146 4.97 -16.84 -3.93
CA GLU A 146 4.52 -17.72 -2.85
C GLU A 146 3.78 -16.96 -1.75
N LEU A 147 4.23 -15.74 -1.40
CA LEU A 147 3.52 -14.88 -0.45
C LEU A 147 2.11 -14.55 -0.95
N ILE A 148 1.98 -14.14 -2.21
CA ILE A 148 0.69 -13.80 -2.82
C ILE A 148 -0.21 -15.03 -2.83
N GLU A 149 0.23 -16.15 -3.39
CA GLU A 149 -0.52 -17.40 -3.51
C GLU A 149 -1.00 -17.91 -2.13
N THR A 150 -0.10 -17.97 -1.16
CA THR A 150 -0.46 -18.43 0.20
C THR A 150 -1.40 -17.47 0.92
N THR A 151 -1.33 -16.16 0.63
CA THR A 151 -2.27 -15.19 1.21
C THR A 151 -3.65 -15.33 0.61
N LEU A 152 -3.75 -15.49 -0.71
CA LEU A 152 -5.01 -15.72 -1.41
C LEU A 152 -5.65 -17.04 -0.97
N ALA A 153 -4.88 -18.13 -0.89
CA ALA A 153 -5.36 -19.43 -0.44
C ALA A 153 -5.86 -19.36 1.01
N GLY A 154 -5.10 -18.74 1.92
CA GLY A 154 -5.50 -18.56 3.32
C GLY A 154 -6.76 -17.71 3.50
N ALA A 155 -7.02 -16.79 2.58
CA ALA A 155 -8.26 -16.01 2.52
C ALA A 155 -9.42 -16.75 1.84
N GLY A 156 -9.18 -17.94 1.29
CA GLY A 156 -10.18 -18.75 0.56
C GLY A 156 -10.56 -18.16 -0.80
N LEU A 157 -9.64 -17.53 -1.47
CA LEU A 157 -9.80 -16.91 -2.82
C LEU A 157 -9.28 -17.81 -3.94
N THR A 158 -8.45 -18.79 -3.60
CA THR A 158 -7.96 -19.83 -4.53
C THR A 158 -8.17 -21.20 -3.90
N ARG A 159 -8.31 -22.22 -4.74
CA ARG A 159 -8.39 -23.62 -4.31
C ARG A 159 -6.98 -24.17 -4.04
#